data_6089c0b9049c484948f6135ce3ae72dd
#
_entry.id   6089c0b9049c484948f6135ce3ae72dd
#
_cell.length_a   1.000
_cell.length_b   1.000
_cell.length_c   1.000
_cell.angle_alpha   90.00
_cell.angle_beta   90.00
_cell.angle_gamma   90.00
#
_symmetry.space_group_name_H-M   'P 1'
#
loop_
_entity.id
_entity.type
_entity.pdbx_description
1 polymer ?
#
loop_
_entity_poly.entity_id
_entity_poly.type
_entity_poly.pdbx_seq_one_letter_code
_entity_poly.pdbx_strand_id
1 'polypeptide(L)'
;AETRAPIEGAVVVASWWRDRVWPGASISERYAAREVVTDREGRFVLDATQLEEYAPGGTLHPTFTVFFPGYAAFPPLAIRFSKGSFMSGEFSPQGVVVGLARLKTEVQRRDQIGRMNPRMLSAKPFSDLPRFMRLLDEEAVAVGLQPLGSKE
;
A
#
# COMPACT_ATOMS: atom_id res chain seq x y z
N ALA A 1 -9.27 23.97 6.22
CA ALA A 1 -10.12 23.22 5.30
C ALA A 1 -9.23 22.26 4.52
N GLU A 2 -9.40 20.96 4.73
CA GLU A 2 -8.74 19.94 3.91
C GLU A 2 -9.32 20.06 2.50
N THR A 3 -8.46 20.35 1.53
CA THR A 3 -8.87 20.43 0.14
C THR A 3 -9.14 19.03 -0.35
N ARG A 4 -10.36 18.74 -0.79
CA ARG A 4 -10.72 17.48 -1.47
C ARG A 4 -10.21 17.45 -2.92
N ALA A 5 -9.01 17.99 -3.14
CA ALA A 5 -8.40 17.98 -4.46
C ALA A 5 -7.90 16.60 -4.81
N PRO A 6 -8.07 16.15 -6.06
CA PRO A 6 -7.47 14.90 -6.51
C PRO A 6 -5.94 14.96 -6.40
N ILE A 7 -5.32 13.83 -6.12
CA ILE A 7 -3.87 13.70 -6.04
C ILE A 7 -3.40 12.90 -7.26
N GLU A 8 -2.67 13.56 -8.15
CA GLU A 8 -1.96 12.92 -9.26
C GLU A 8 -0.65 12.31 -8.76
N GLY A 9 -0.30 11.13 -9.25
CA GLY A 9 0.98 10.50 -8.95
C GLY A 9 1.05 9.75 -7.63
N ALA A 10 -0.06 9.62 -6.90
CA ALA A 10 -0.10 8.75 -5.74
C ALA A 10 0.04 7.28 -6.19
N VAL A 11 0.88 6.52 -5.50
CA VAL A 11 1.04 5.11 -5.80
C VAL A 11 0.05 4.27 -4.97
N VAL A 12 -0.65 3.39 -5.66
CA VAL A 12 -1.55 2.41 -5.05
C VAL A 12 -0.94 1.04 -5.21
N VAL A 13 -0.63 0.40 -4.11
CA VAL A 13 -0.09 -0.96 -4.06
C VAL A 13 -1.19 -1.92 -3.66
N ALA A 14 -1.42 -2.93 -4.47
CA ALA A 14 -2.24 -4.08 -4.10
C ALA A 14 -1.33 -5.27 -3.81
N SER A 15 -1.51 -5.88 -2.66
CA SER A 15 -0.81 -7.09 -2.24
C SER A 15 -1.81 -8.21 -2.02
N TRP A 16 -1.58 -9.36 -2.63
CA TRP A 16 -2.43 -10.53 -2.47
C TRP A 16 -1.77 -11.53 -1.54
N TRP A 17 -2.55 -12.01 -0.60
CA TRP A 17 -2.18 -13.02 0.35
C TRP A 17 -2.95 -14.29 0.03
N ARG A 18 -2.28 -15.44 0.10
CA ARG A 18 -2.87 -16.74 -0.08
C ARG A 18 -2.86 -17.49 1.24
N ASP A 19 -4.04 -17.90 1.69
CA ASP A 19 -4.17 -18.74 2.87
C ASP A 19 -4.09 -20.21 2.46
N ARG A 20 -3.14 -20.91 3.04
CA ARG A 20 -3.04 -22.37 2.94
C ARG A 20 -3.51 -22.98 4.26
N VAL A 21 -4.50 -23.82 4.17
CA VAL A 21 -5.01 -24.57 5.31
C VAL A 21 -4.43 -25.98 5.29
N TRP A 22 -3.73 -26.33 6.36
CA TRP A 22 -3.22 -27.67 6.61
C TRP A 22 -3.96 -28.27 7.80
N PRO A 23 -4.06 -29.61 7.94
CA PRO A 23 -4.59 -30.20 9.15
C PRO A 23 -3.85 -29.67 10.39
N GLY A 24 -4.53 -28.85 11.19
CA GLY A 24 -3.99 -28.26 12.43
C GLY A 24 -3.24 -26.93 12.31
N ALA A 25 -3.10 -26.34 11.11
CA ALA A 25 -2.46 -25.05 10.92
C ALA A 25 -3.03 -24.26 9.73
N SER A 26 -3.01 -22.95 9.82
CA SER A 26 -3.30 -22.03 8.72
C SER A 26 -2.10 -21.12 8.52
N ILE A 27 -1.58 -21.02 7.31
CA ILE A 27 -0.44 -20.19 6.95
C ILE A 27 -0.89 -19.21 5.86
N SER A 28 -0.73 -17.91 6.12
CA SER A 28 -0.87 -16.86 5.10
C SER A 28 0.49 -16.56 4.49
N GLU A 29 0.60 -16.70 3.18
CA GLU A 29 1.79 -16.33 2.43
C GLU A 29 1.50 -15.23 1.41
N ARG A 30 2.49 -14.38 1.16
CA ARG A 30 2.38 -13.38 0.08
C ARG A 30 2.41 -14.09 -1.26
N TYR A 31 1.42 -13.77 -2.09
CA TYR A 31 1.28 -14.37 -3.41
C TYR A 31 1.78 -13.46 -4.52
N ALA A 32 1.31 -12.22 -4.54
CA ALA A 32 1.69 -11.23 -5.55
C ALA A 32 1.54 -9.80 -5.01
N ALA A 33 2.23 -8.86 -5.62
CA ALA A 33 2.05 -7.44 -5.42
C ALA A 33 2.08 -6.71 -6.76
N ARG A 34 1.25 -5.67 -6.90
CA ARG A 34 1.22 -4.79 -8.06
C ARG A 34 1.04 -3.35 -7.63
N GLU A 35 1.55 -2.44 -8.44
CA GLU A 35 1.37 -1.02 -8.23
C GLU A 35 0.76 -0.34 -9.44
N VAL A 36 -0.06 0.67 -9.18
CA VAL A 36 -0.55 1.63 -10.17
C VAL A 36 -0.41 3.04 -9.62
N VAL A 37 -0.44 4.02 -10.50
CA VAL A 37 -0.32 5.43 -10.13
C VAL A 37 -1.61 6.14 -10.50
N THR A 38 -2.05 7.05 -9.64
CA THR A 38 -3.25 7.87 -9.90
C THR A 38 -3.01 8.86 -11.04
N ASP A 39 -4.03 9.07 -11.85
CA ASP A 39 -4.09 10.07 -12.93
C ASP A 39 -4.32 11.50 -12.37
N ARG A 40 -4.47 12.48 -13.28
CA ARG A 40 -4.71 13.90 -12.92
C ARG A 40 -5.99 14.10 -12.12
N GLU A 41 -6.98 13.26 -12.34
CA GLU A 41 -8.25 13.25 -11.62
C GLU A 41 -8.19 12.42 -10.32
N GLY A 42 -7.00 11.94 -9.94
CA GLY A 42 -6.77 11.11 -8.75
C GLY A 42 -7.37 9.70 -8.86
N ARG A 43 -7.64 9.22 -10.08
CA ARG A 43 -8.24 7.91 -10.31
C ARG A 43 -7.19 6.86 -10.61
N PHE A 44 -7.49 5.63 -10.25
CA PHE A 44 -6.67 4.47 -10.58
C PHE A 44 -7.54 3.26 -10.91
N VAL A 45 -6.98 2.34 -11.67
CA VAL A 45 -7.59 1.04 -11.97
C VAL A 45 -6.58 -0.04 -11.71
N LEU A 46 -6.96 -1.03 -10.90
CA LEU A 46 -6.20 -2.25 -10.65
C LEU A 46 -6.87 -3.40 -11.36
N ASP A 47 -6.20 -3.94 -12.36
CA ASP A 47 -6.66 -5.17 -13.03
C ASP A 47 -6.14 -6.39 -12.26
N ALA A 48 -7.06 -7.12 -11.66
CA ALA A 48 -6.78 -8.33 -10.89
C ALA A 48 -7.13 -9.62 -11.66
N THR A 49 -7.67 -9.52 -12.87
CA THR A 49 -8.19 -10.67 -13.62
C THR A 49 -7.15 -11.75 -13.89
N GLN A 50 -5.89 -11.37 -14.10
CA GLN A 50 -4.80 -12.33 -14.32
C GLN A 50 -4.35 -13.07 -13.05
N LEU A 51 -4.78 -12.65 -11.87
CA LEU A 51 -4.34 -13.25 -10.60
C LEU A 51 -5.27 -14.38 -10.15
N GLU A 52 -6.53 -14.32 -10.55
CA GLU A 52 -7.53 -15.37 -10.24
C GLU A 52 -7.21 -16.69 -10.95
N GLU A 53 -6.61 -16.64 -12.14
CA GLU A 53 -6.22 -17.83 -12.91
C GLU A 53 -5.05 -18.61 -12.27
N TYR A 54 -4.26 -17.99 -11.43
CA TYR A 54 -3.04 -18.58 -10.86
C TYR A 54 -3.15 -19.05 -9.41
N ALA A 55 -4.33 -19.08 -8.84
CA ALA A 55 -4.52 -19.48 -7.44
C ALA A 55 -5.22 -20.85 -7.30
N PRO A 56 -4.66 -21.96 -7.80
CA PRO A 56 -5.27 -23.26 -7.57
C PRO A 56 -5.20 -23.60 -6.07
N GLY A 57 -6.39 -23.72 -5.45
CA GLY A 57 -6.54 -24.29 -4.12
C GLY A 57 -6.35 -23.35 -2.92
N GLY A 58 -6.48 -22.04 -3.07
CA GLY A 58 -6.42 -21.08 -1.96
C GLY A 58 -7.35 -19.89 -2.15
N THR A 59 -7.71 -19.23 -1.05
CA THR A 59 -8.44 -17.96 -1.08
C THR A 59 -7.44 -16.81 -1.13
N LEU A 60 -7.54 -15.92 -2.13
CA LEU A 60 -6.73 -14.73 -2.25
C LEU A 60 -7.43 -13.56 -1.54
N HIS A 61 -6.68 -12.90 -0.67
CA HIS A 61 -7.14 -11.69 0.02
C HIS A 61 -6.31 -10.49 -0.44
N PRO A 62 -6.91 -9.53 -1.17
CA PRO A 62 -6.21 -8.30 -1.53
C PRO A 62 -6.14 -7.36 -0.33
N THR A 63 -4.97 -6.75 -0.13
CA THR A 63 -4.78 -5.60 0.74
C THR A 63 -4.28 -4.43 -0.08
N PHE A 64 -4.70 -3.21 0.26
CA PHE A 64 -4.34 -2.01 -0.49
C PHE A 64 -3.56 -1.05 0.40
N THR A 65 -2.52 -0.45 -0.17
CA THR A 65 -1.78 0.64 0.43
C THR A 65 -1.70 1.78 -0.57
N VAL A 66 -2.05 2.97 -0.14
CA VAL A 66 -1.91 4.19 -0.95
C VAL A 66 -0.86 5.07 -0.30
N PHE A 67 0.11 5.52 -1.07
CA PHE A 67 1.20 6.37 -0.62
C PHE A 67 1.43 7.55 -1.56
N PHE A 68 1.60 8.73 -0.96
CA PHE A 68 2.08 9.92 -1.63
C PHE A 68 2.94 10.74 -0.67
N PRO A 69 4.11 11.25 -1.10
CA PRO A 69 5.00 12.04 -0.25
C PRO A 69 4.29 13.24 0.42
N GLY A 70 4.53 13.43 1.71
CA GLY A 70 3.92 14.51 2.49
C GLY A 70 2.50 14.24 2.98
N TYR A 71 1.93 13.06 2.69
CA TYR A 71 0.61 12.65 3.16
C TYR A 71 0.68 11.38 3.99
N ALA A 72 -0.28 11.22 4.90
CA ALA A 72 -0.43 9.97 5.64
C ALA A 72 -0.79 8.83 4.68
N ALA A 73 -0.04 7.74 4.75
CA ALA A 73 -0.35 6.55 3.96
C ALA A 73 -1.71 5.96 4.36
N PHE A 74 -2.36 5.30 3.41
CA PHE A 74 -3.59 4.57 3.68
C PHE A 74 -3.34 3.06 3.52
N PRO A 75 -3.81 2.17 4.41
CA PRO A 75 -4.39 2.52 5.72
C PRO A 75 -3.35 3.18 6.64
N PRO A 76 -3.78 3.97 7.63
CA PRO A 76 -2.86 4.61 8.55
C PRO A 76 -2.01 3.58 9.28
N LEU A 77 -0.69 3.73 9.25
CA LEU A 77 0.27 2.77 9.83
C LEU A 77 0.18 2.63 11.37
N ALA A 78 -0.53 3.55 12.03
CA ALA A 78 -0.74 3.53 13.47
C ALA A 78 -1.81 2.55 13.94
N ILE A 79 -2.60 1.97 13.05
CA ILE A 79 -3.62 1.00 13.42
C ILE A 79 -2.96 -0.37 13.52
N ARG A 80 -2.49 -0.72 14.71
CA ARG A 80 -2.30 -2.11 15.08
C ARG A 80 -3.64 -2.80 14.88
N PHE A 81 -3.64 -3.87 14.13
CA PHE A 81 -4.77 -4.74 13.87
C PHE A 81 -5.56 -5.04 15.15
N SER A 82 -6.56 -4.25 15.46
CA SER A 82 -7.61 -4.68 16.39
C SER A 82 -8.57 -5.54 15.57
N LYS A 83 -8.74 -6.79 15.99
CA LYS A 83 -9.74 -7.70 15.42
C LYS A 83 -11.06 -6.94 15.28
N GLY A 84 -11.53 -6.75 14.04
CA GLY A 84 -12.89 -6.28 13.74
C GLY A 84 -13.02 -4.91 13.09
N SER A 85 -11.94 -4.15 12.84
CA SER A 85 -12.03 -2.85 12.18
C SER A 85 -11.27 -2.85 10.85
N PHE A 86 -11.54 -3.81 10.00
CA PHE A 86 -11.17 -3.70 8.60
C PHE A 86 -12.27 -2.95 7.86
N MET A 87 -11.92 -1.69 7.55
CA MET A 87 -12.45 -0.94 6.44
C MET A 87 -13.93 -1.14 6.17
N SER A 88 -14.74 -0.31 6.73
CA SER A 88 -15.99 0.08 6.08
C SER A 88 -15.71 1.01 4.88
N GLY A 89 -14.74 0.66 4.04
CA GLY A 89 -14.69 1.09 2.67
C GLY A 89 -15.63 0.15 1.95
N GLU A 90 -16.88 0.50 1.83
CA GLU A 90 -17.78 -0.20 0.93
C GLU A 90 -17.15 -0.11 -0.45
N PHE A 91 -16.64 -1.24 -0.95
CA PHE A 91 -16.29 -1.40 -2.34
C PHE A 91 -17.60 -1.36 -3.12
N SER A 92 -18.01 -0.15 -3.48
CA SER A 92 -19.15 -0.01 -4.37
C SER A 92 -18.71 -0.29 -5.81
N PRO A 93 -19.62 -0.77 -6.69
CA PRO A 93 -19.32 -0.91 -8.12
C PRO A 93 -18.86 0.40 -8.79
N GLN A 94 -19.09 1.53 -8.14
CA GLN A 94 -18.69 2.87 -8.60
C GLN A 94 -17.29 3.30 -8.14
N GLY A 95 -16.58 2.46 -7.38
CA GLY A 95 -15.23 2.75 -6.92
C GLY A 95 -15.13 3.13 -5.45
N VAL A 96 -13.91 3.20 -4.97
CA VAL A 96 -13.55 3.58 -3.59
C VAL A 96 -12.86 4.94 -3.62
N VAL A 97 -13.31 5.86 -2.77
CA VAL A 97 -12.62 7.14 -2.56
C VAL A 97 -11.74 7.03 -1.33
N VAL A 98 -10.44 7.20 -1.51
CA VAL A 98 -9.45 7.19 -0.43
C VAL A 98 -9.00 8.63 -0.17
N GLY A 99 -9.25 9.12 1.04
CA GLY A 99 -8.76 10.42 1.49
C GLY A 99 -7.39 10.28 2.15
N LEU A 100 -6.39 11.06 1.68
CA LEU A 100 -5.09 11.14 2.31
C LEU A 100 -4.97 12.44 3.11
N ALA A 101 -4.70 12.32 4.41
CA ALA A 101 -4.46 13.48 5.27
C ALA A 101 -3.04 14.02 5.08
N ARG A 102 -2.89 15.34 4.96
CA ARG A 102 -1.57 15.96 4.84
C ARG A 102 -0.79 15.88 6.15
N LEU A 103 0.45 15.43 6.09
CA LEU A 103 1.36 15.46 7.24
C LEU A 103 1.92 16.88 7.39
N LYS A 104 1.76 17.45 8.59
CA LYS A 104 2.05 18.87 8.86
C LYS A 104 3.49 19.11 9.29
N THR A 105 4.16 18.10 9.83
CA THR A 105 5.50 18.24 10.40
C THR A 105 6.47 17.22 9.82
N GLU A 106 7.75 17.59 9.81
CA GLU A 106 8.82 16.67 9.41
C GLU A 106 8.89 15.45 10.34
N VAL A 107 8.60 15.62 11.62
CA VAL A 107 8.56 14.53 12.60
C VAL A 107 7.51 13.48 12.21
N GLN A 108 6.31 13.91 11.81
CA GLN A 108 5.27 12.98 11.35
C GLN A 108 5.70 12.23 10.09
N ARG A 109 6.33 12.92 9.15
CA ARG A 109 6.83 12.32 7.91
C ARG A 109 7.94 11.30 8.19
N ARG A 110 8.91 11.64 9.06
CA ARG A 110 9.97 10.71 9.50
C ARG A 110 9.41 9.48 10.20
N ASP A 111 8.46 9.66 11.11
CA ASP A 111 7.82 8.57 11.83
C ASP A 111 7.11 7.61 10.88
N GLN A 112 6.39 8.14 9.89
CA GLN A 112 5.76 7.34 8.86
C GLN A 112 6.78 6.49 8.08
N ILE A 113 7.86 7.10 7.59
CA ILE A 113 8.91 6.39 6.85
C ILE A 113 9.57 5.32 7.73
N GLY A 114 9.86 5.62 8.99
CA GLY A 114 10.45 4.68 9.94
C GLY A 114 9.57 3.46 10.23
N ARG A 115 8.27 3.60 10.11
CA ARG A 115 7.30 2.51 10.31
C ARG A 115 6.96 1.75 9.02
N MET A 116 7.26 2.34 7.86
CA MET A 116 6.94 1.73 6.59
C MET A 116 7.95 0.62 6.28
N ASN A 117 7.44 -0.60 6.10
CA ASN A 117 8.25 -1.75 5.72
C ASN A 117 7.79 -2.28 4.36
N PRO A 118 8.50 -1.95 3.27
CA PRO A 118 8.15 -2.40 1.92
C PRO A 118 8.04 -3.92 1.77
N ARG A 119 8.81 -4.66 2.58
CA ARG A 119 8.76 -6.14 2.58
C ARG A 119 7.44 -6.70 3.11
N MET A 120 6.64 -5.89 3.79
CA MET A 120 5.27 -6.26 4.14
C MET A 120 4.32 -6.19 2.93
N LEU A 121 4.66 -5.43 1.90
CA LEU A 121 3.86 -5.28 0.68
C LEU A 121 4.28 -6.29 -0.40
N SER A 122 5.57 -6.56 -0.53
CA SER A 122 6.12 -7.54 -1.47
C SER A 122 7.34 -8.24 -0.90
N ALA A 123 7.58 -9.48 -1.31
CA ALA A 123 8.82 -10.21 -1.00
C ALA A 123 10.03 -9.60 -1.72
N LYS A 124 9.80 -8.97 -2.88
CA LYS A 124 10.82 -8.33 -3.73
C LYS A 124 10.39 -6.89 -4.08
N PRO A 125 10.30 -5.97 -3.09
CA PRO A 125 9.68 -4.66 -3.30
C PRO A 125 10.42 -3.83 -4.37
N PHE A 126 11.73 -3.95 -4.50
CA PHE A 126 12.51 -3.19 -5.49
C PHE A 126 12.18 -3.58 -6.94
N SER A 127 11.89 -4.86 -7.20
CA SER A 127 11.52 -5.34 -8.53
C SER A 127 10.01 -5.23 -8.80
N ASP A 128 9.17 -5.51 -7.79
CA ASP A 128 7.73 -5.58 -7.96
C ASP A 128 7.05 -4.21 -7.85
N LEU A 129 7.64 -3.30 -7.05
CA LEU A 129 7.07 -2.00 -6.68
C LEU A 129 8.07 -0.84 -6.92
N PRO A 130 8.62 -0.68 -8.13
CA PRO A 130 9.69 0.30 -8.37
C PRO A 130 9.24 1.75 -8.17
N ARG A 131 7.98 2.09 -8.47
CA ARG A 131 7.45 3.45 -8.29
C ARG A 131 7.21 3.77 -6.83
N PHE A 132 6.65 2.80 -6.08
CA PHE A 132 6.47 2.92 -4.64
C PHE A 132 7.82 3.12 -3.95
N MET A 133 8.82 2.30 -4.28
CA MET A 133 10.16 2.41 -3.70
C MET A 133 10.81 3.76 -4.02
N ARG A 134 10.67 4.25 -5.25
CA ARG A 134 11.19 5.57 -5.63
C ARG A 134 10.55 6.70 -4.82
N LEU A 135 9.22 6.74 -4.70
CA LEU A 135 8.53 7.76 -3.93
C LEU A 135 8.88 7.68 -2.44
N LEU A 136 9.07 6.47 -1.93
CA LEU A 136 9.48 6.25 -0.54
C LEU A 136 10.90 6.77 -0.28
N ASP A 137 11.83 6.54 -1.21
CA ASP A 137 13.20 7.06 -1.14
C ASP A 137 13.24 8.59 -1.27
N GLU A 138 12.45 9.17 -2.18
CA GLU A 138 12.31 10.62 -2.32
C GLU A 138 11.81 11.26 -1.01
N GLU A 139 10.82 10.66 -0.38
CA GLU A 139 10.29 11.13 0.91
C GLU A 139 11.32 10.97 2.03
N ALA A 140 12.03 9.83 2.09
CA ALA A 140 13.08 9.60 3.07
C ALA A 140 14.17 10.67 2.98
N VAL A 141 14.67 10.95 1.78
CA VAL A 141 15.68 12.00 1.54
C VAL A 141 15.14 13.37 1.92
N ALA A 142 13.89 13.70 1.56
CA ALA A 142 13.27 14.98 1.88
C ALA A 142 13.15 15.25 3.38
N VAL A 143 13.12 14.22 4.21
CA VAL A 143 13.09 14.33 5.68
C VAL A 143 14.45 13.99 6.33
N GLY A 144 15.54 13.98 5.56
CA GLY A 144 16.90 13.78 6.04
C GLY A 144 17.25 12.35 6.46
N LEU A 145 16.55 11.36 5.93
CA LEU A 145 16.86 9.94 6.10
C LEU A 145 17.63 9.40 4.89
N GLN A 146 18.30 8.26 5.09
CA GLN A 146 18.96 7.56 3.99
C GLN A 146 17.90 6.86 3.11
N PRO A 147 18.11 6.80 1.78
CA PRO A 147 17.26 5.99 0.91
C PRO A 147 17.23 4.54 1.35
N LEU A 148 16.08 3.89 1.26
CA LEU A 148 15.92 2.48 1.64
C LEU A 148 16.61 1.54 0.64
N GLY A 149 16.76 1.98 -0.63
CA GLY A 149 17.45 1.24 -1.69
C GLY A 149 18.97 1.22 -1.59
N SER A 150 19.57 1.97 -0.70
CA SER A 150 21.04 2.05 -0.57
C SER A 150 21.63 0.99 0.38
N LYS A 151 20.84 0.04 0.85
CA LYS A 151 21.29 -1.09 1.68
C LYS A 151 21.33 -2.37 0.83
N GLU A 152 22.22 -2.42 -0.15
CA GLU A 152 22.79 -3.65 -0.66
C GLU A 152 24.22 -3.85 -0.10
#